data_fbe3adf3ac2d1e7fb3494a1219bcd73c
#
_entry.id   fbe3adf3ac2d1e7fb3494a1219bcd73c
#
_cell.length_a   1.000
_cell.length_b   1.000
_cell.length_c   1.000
_cell.angle_alpha   90.00
_cell.angle_beta   90.00
_cell.angle_gamma   90.00
#
_symmetry.space_group_name_H-M   'P 1'
#
loop_
_entity.id
_entity.type
_entity.pdbx_description
1 polymer ?
#
loop_
_entity_poly.entity_id
_entity_poly.type
_entity_poly.pdbx_seq_one_letter_code
_entity_poly.pdbx_strand_id
1 'polypeptide(L)'
;MYLTKKIIISMMFILPSAAFSSDPPPLQQSLEKTTYFSIGMNGFIGYQSEGEKLYTHILTLDNPEEIFKNIIKNRKSTKESKIYAACGLYYLNVENIESLFNEN
;
A
#
# COMPACT_ATOMS: atom_id res chain seq x y z
N MET A 1 19.25 -39.35 -20.66
CA MET A 1 18.47 -39.64 -19.50
C MET A 1 18.52 -38.62 -18.45
N TYR A 2 19.57 -38.55 -17.65
CA TYR A 2 19.61 -37.55 -16.63
C TYR A 2 19.78 -36.16 -17.18
N LEU A 3 20.14 -36.02 -18.40
CA LEU A 3 20.19 -34.71 -19.04
C LEU A 3 18.81 -34.12 -19.13
N THR A 4 17.84 -34.94 -19.41
CA THR A 4 16.46 -34.50 -19.50
C THR A 4 15.97 -33.96 -18.17
N LYS A 5 16.36 -34.60 -17.10
CA LYS A 5 15.97 -34.18 -15.79
C LYS A 5 16.51 -32.79 -15.48
N LYS A 6 17.72 -32.50 -15.86
CA LYS A 6 18.32 -31.22 -15.60
C LYS A 6 17.59 -30.10 -16.31
N ILE A 7 17.19 -30.38 -17.53
CA ILE A 7 16.45 -29.37 -18.30
C ILE A 7 15.14 -29.04 -17.65
N ILE A 8 14.44 -30.04 -17.17
CA ILE A 8 13.16 -29.85 -16.53
C ILE A 8 13.30 -28.96 -15.28
N ILE A 9 14.31 -29.20 -14.49
CA ILE A 9 14.55 -28.45 -13.28
C ILE A 9 14.80 -26.99 -13.60
N SER A 10 15.57 -26.74 -14.65
CA SER A 10 15.86 -25.36 -15.03
C SER A 10 14.61 -24.60 -15.37
N MET A 11 13.70 -25.22 -16.06
CA MET A 11 12.48 -24.54 -16.45
C MET A 11 11.63 -24.15 -15.24
N MET A 12 11.65 -24.96 -14.23
CA MET A 12 10.87 -24.70 -13.04
C MET A 12 11.35 -23.45 -12.30
N PHE A 13 12.63 -23.21 -12.33
CA PHE A 13 13.17 -22.03 -11.66
C PHE A 13 12.74 -20.73 -12.32
N ILE A 14 12.60 -20.74 -13.61
CA ILE A 14 12.27 -19.54 -14.34
C ILE A 14 10.88 -19.05 -14.02
N LEU A 15 9.92 -19.96 -13.94
CA LEU A 15 8.53 -19.57 -13.68
C LEU A 15 8.32 -18.81 -12.38
N PRO A 16 8.83 -19.28 -11.25
CA PRO A 16 8.64 -18.53 -10.00
C PRO A 16 9.20 -17.12 -10.07
N SER A 17 10.33 -16.96 -10.71
CA SER A 17 10.94 -15.63 -10.80
C SER A 17 10.05 -14.66 -11.53
N ALA A 18 9.42 -15.12 -12.59
CA ALA A 18 8.58 -14.25 -13.40
C ALA A 18 7.30 -13.86 -12.68
N ALA A 19 6.88 -14.64 -11.71
CA ALA A 19 5.63 -14.37 -11.01
C ALA A 19 5.74 -13.24 -10.02
N PHE A 20 6.92 -12.89 -9.59
CA PHE A 20 7.09 -11.86 -8.56
C PHE A 20 7.26 -10.50 -9.16
N SER A 21 6.40 -9.60 -8.75
CA SER A 21 6.42 -8.24 -9.23
C SER A 21 6.84 -7.32 -8.10
N SER A 22 7.54 -6.24 -8.44
CA SER A 22 7.90 -5.24 -7.45
C SER A 22 6.87 -4.13 -7.36
N ASP A 23 5.79 -4.24 -8.12
CA ASP A 23 4.75 -3.23 -8.09
C ASP A 23 4.02 -3.23 -6.75
N PRO A 24 3.65 -2.04 -6.26
CA PRO A 24 2.88 -1.97 -5.02
C PRO A 24 1.49 -2.57 -5.18
N PRO A 25 0.86 -2.96 -4.08
CA PRO A 25 -0.50 -3.50 -4.15
C PRO A 25 -1.48 -2.50 -4.76
N PRO A 26 -2.53 -2.98 -5.43
CA PRO A 26 -3.51 -2.08 -6.03
C PRO A 26 -4.14 -1.10 -5.05
N LEU A 27 -4.43 -1.52 -3.84
CA LEU A 27 -5.01 -0.62 -2.84
C LEU A 27 -4.05 0.51 -2.50
N GLN A 28 -2.78 0.20 -2.38
CA GLN A 28 -1.78 1.22 -2.10
C GLN A 28 -1.72 2.22 -3.25
N GLN A 29 -1.67 1.73 -4.48
CA GLN A 29 -1.61 2.60 -5.65
C GLN A 29 -2.82 3.51 -5.72
N SER A 30 -3.99 2.98 -5.45
CA SER A 30 -5.20 3.77 -5.51
C SER A 30 -5.21 4.86 -4.47
N LEU A 31 -4.79 4.54 -3.26
CA LEU A 31 -4.75 5.55 -2.20
C LEU A 31 -3.69 6.61 -2.49
N GLU A 32 -2.56 6.21 -3.07
CA GLU A 32 -1.48 7.15 -3.38
C GLU A 32 -1.92 8.25 -4.34
N LYS A 33 -2.97 8.02 -5.10
CA LYS A 33 -3.47 8.99 -6.07
C LYS A 33 -4.64 9.81 -5.56
N THR A 34 -5.05 9.59 -4.32
CA THR A 34 -6.19 10.29 -3.75
C THR A 34 -5.90 11.79 -3.64
N THR A 35 -6.85 12.61 -4.07
CA THR A 35 -6.69 14.06 -4.04
C THR A 35 -7.65 14.75 -3.07
N TYR A 36 -8.35 13.98 -2.26
CA TYR A 36 -9.32 14.53 -1.33
C TYR A 36 -9.20 13.77 -0.01
N PHE A 37 -9.03 14.50 1.09
CA PHE A 37 -8.92 13.87 2.40
C PHE A 37 -10.17 14.16 3.21
N SER A 38 -10.80 13.10 3.71
CA SER A 38 -11.96 13.24 4.57
C SER A 38 -12.16 11.93 5.32
N ILE A 39 -12.38 12.05 6.62
CA ILE A 39 -12.70 10.90 7.45
C ILE A 39 -14.02 11.20 8.13
N GLY A 40 -14.94 10.25 8.06
CA GLY A 40 -16.27 10.43 8.59
C GLY A 40 -17.28 10.53 7.48
N MET A 41 -18.54 10.71 7.88
CA MET A 41 -19.62 10.79 6.89
C MET A 41 -19.60 12.12 6.19
N ASN A 42 -19.82 12.10 4.88
CA ASN A 42 -19.83 13.30 4.06
C ASN A 42 -21.20 13.52 3.45
N GLY A 43 -21.54 14.80 3.26
CA GLY A 43 -22.75 15.18 2.57
C GLY A 43 -24.00 15.01 3.39
N PHE A 44 -25.12 15.35 2.77
CA PHE A 44 -26.40 15.33 3.46
C PHE A 44 -26.81 13.92 3.83
N ILE A 45 -26.56 12.96 2.96
CA ILE A 45 -26.92 11.57 3.19
C ILE A 45 -25.92 10.89 4.13
N GLY A 46 -24.70 11.40 4.16
CA GLY A 46 -23.65 10.86 5.03
C GLY A 46 -23.05 9.57 4.46
N TYR A 47 -21.99 9.70 3.66
CA TYR A 47 -21.31 8.53 3.12
C TYR A 47 -19.81 8.77 3.19
N GLN A 48 -19.07 7.68 3.15
CA GLN A 48 -17.61 7.75 3.21
C GLN A 48 -17.02 8.21 1.89
N SER A 49 -15.93 8.98 1.96
CA SER A 49 -15.19 9.35 0.77
C SER A 49 -14.49 8.12 0.21
N GLU A 50 -14.11 8.21 -1.07
CA GLU A 50 -13.40 7.11 -1.71
C GLU A 50 -12.07 6.83 -1.03
N GLY A 51 -11.38 7.91 -0.64
CA GLY A 51 -10.11 7.75 0.08
C GLY A 51 -10.28 7.05 1.42
N GLU A 52 -11.34 7.37 2.14
CA GLU A 52 -11.57 6.71 3.41
C GLU A 52 -11.90 5.23 3.24
N LYS A 53 -12.60 4.89 2.18
CA LYS A 53 -12.90 3.48 1.91
C LYS A 53 -11.62 2.70 1.66
N LEU A 54 -10.70 3.28 0.89
CA LEU A 54 -9.41 2.65 0.64
C LEU A 54 -8.60 2.55 1.92
N TYR A 55 -8.59 3.61 2.71
CA TYR A 55 -7.87 3.67 3.97
C TYR A 55 -8.36 2.59 4.93
N THR A 56 -9.67 2.48 5.12
CA THR A 56 -10.21 1.46 6.03
C THR A 56 -9.97 0.05 5.52
N HIS A 57 -10.00 -0.12 4.20
CA HIS A 57 -9.72 -1.44 3.62
C HIS A 57 -8.28 -1.86 3.91
N ILE A 58 -7.34 -0.92 3.77
CA ILE A 58 -5.94 -1.21 4.05
C ILE A 58 -5.76 -1.64 5.51
N LEU A 59 -6.51 -1.02 6.42
CA LEU A 59 -6.42 -1.37 7.83
C LEU A 59 -6.81 -2.82 8.10
N THR A 60 -7.57 -3.45 7.22
CA THR A 60 -7.99 -4.84 7.40
C THR A 60 -7.00 -5.84 6.82
N LEU A 61 -5.97 -5.37 6.14
CA LEU A 61 -4.98 -6.25 5.54
C LEU A 61 -3.97 -6.74 6.59
N ASP A 62 -3.15 -7.70 6.19
CA ASP A 62 -2.18 -8.29 7.12
C ASP A 62 -1.02 -7.36 7.44
N ASN A 63 -0.70 -6.43 6.54
CA ASN A 63 0.46 -5.57 6.72
C ASN A 63 0.14 -4.09 6.46
N PRO A 64 -0.84 -3.54 7.17
CA PRO A 64 -1.23 -2.14 6.93
C PRO A 64 -0.12 -1.16 7.28
N GLU A 65 0.65 -1.44 8.32
CA GLU A 65 1.72 -0.55 8.73
C GLU A 65 2.72 -0.34 7.61
N GLU A 66 3.14 -1.41 6.98
CA GLU A 66 4.11 -1.33 5.90
C GLU A 66 3.55 -0.55 4.71
N ILE A 67 2.29 -0.80 4.39
CA ILE A 67 1.65 -0.11 3.27
C ILE A 67 1.59 1.39 3.51
N PHE A 68 1.18 1.80 4.71
CA PHE A 68 1.11 3.22 5.02
C PHE A 68 2.49 3.87 5.01
N LYS A 69 3.50 3.18 5.52
CA LYS A 69 4.85 3.73 5.49
C LYS A 69 5.34 3.91 4.05
N ASN A 70 5.03 2.96 3.19
CA ASN A 70 5.42 3.06 1.79
C ASN A 70 4.74 4.24 1.10
N ILE A 71 3.48 4.51 1.43
CA ILE A 71 2.77 5.63 0.86
C ILE A 71 3.46 6.94 1.25
N ILE A 72 3.83 7.09 2.50
CA ILE A 72 4.49 8.31 2.95
C ILE A 72 5.85 8.48 2.28
N LYS A 73 6.60 7.41 2.11
CA LYS A 73 7.93 7.47 1.53
C LYS A 73 7.93 7.66 0.02
N ASN A 74 6.83 7.36 -0.64
CA ASN A 74 6.76 7.46 -2.08
C ASN A 74 6.56 8.93 -2.46
N ARG A 75 7.53 9.49 -3.19
CA ARG A 75 7.47 10.89 -3.57
C ARG A 75 6.30 11.21 -4.48
N LYS A 76 5.79 10.21 -5.18
CA LYS A 76 4.67 10.43 -6.09
C LYS A 76 3.32 10.39 -5.40
N SER A 77 3.29 10.04 -4.13
CA SER A 77 2.04 10.04 -3.38
C SER A 77 1.53 11.47 -3.19
N THR A 78 0.22 11.63 -3.25
CA THR A 78 -0.38 12.94 -3.00
C THR A 78 -0.28 13.30 -1.53
N LYS A 79 -0.41 14.59 -1.24
CA LYS A 79 -0.41 15.05 0.16
C LYS A 79 -1.55 14.41 0.92
N GLU A 80 -2.70 14.32 0.28
CA GLU A 80 -3.89 13.74 0.90
C GLU A 80 -3.66 12.28 1.26
N SER A 81 -3.03 11.52 0.38
CA SER A 81 -2.77 10.12 0.65
C SER A 81 -1.80 9.96 1.81
N LYS A 82 -0.81 10.84 1.92
CA LYS A 82 0.13 10.78 3.02
C LYS A 82 -0.53 11.09 4.34
N ILE A 83 -1.54 11.97 4.34
CA ILE A 83 -2.30 12.26 5.55
C ILE A 83 -3.10 11.03 5.98
N TYR A 84 -3.74 10.35 5.03
CA TYR A 84 -4.43 9.11 5.35
C TYR A 84 -3.46 8.08 5.93
N ALA A 85 -2.28 7.98 5.33
CA ALA A 85 -1.29 7.00 5.80
C ALA A 85 -0.82 7.35 7.22
N ALA A 86 -0.60 8.63 7.50
CA ALA A 86 -0.20 9.04 8.84
C ALA A 86 -1.30 8.74 9.86
N CYS A 87 -2.55 8.98 9.50
CA CYS A 87 -3.67 8.64 10.37
C CYS A 87 -3.72 7.15 10.63
N GLY A 88 -3.44 6.33 9.60
CA GLY A 88 -3.43 4.88 9.77
C GLY A 88 -2.33 4.43 10.70
N LEU A 89 -1.15 5.00 10.56
CA LEU A 89 -0.04 4.66 11.45
C LEU A 89 -0.34 5.07 12.89
N TYR A 90 -0.96 6.21 13.06
CA TYR A 90 -1.36 6.67 14.38
C TYR A 90 -2.37 5.70 15.00
N TYR A 91 -3.34 5.28 14.19
CA TYR A 91 -4.35 4.33 14.65
C TYR A 91 -3.71 3.00 15.07
N LEU A 92 -2.63 2.61 14.39
CA LEU A 92 -1.91 1.36 14.69
C LEU A 92 -0.89 1.53 15.81
N ASN A 93 -0.84 2.72 16.41
CA ASN A 93 0.08 3.02 17.52
C ASN A 93 1.56 2.96 17.12
N VAL A 94 1.84 3.35 15.88
CA VAL A 94 3.21 3.44 15.40
C VAL A 94 3.82 4.74 15.88
N GLU A 95 5.05 4.69 16.39
CA GLU A 95 5.74 5.86 16.90
C GLU A 95 6.63 6.50 15.84
N ASN A 96 7.00 7.74 16.08
CA ASN A 96 7.95 8.47 15.23
C ASN A 96 7.48 8.63 13.81
N ILE A 97 6.17 8.86 13.64
CA ILE A 97 5.60 9.02 12.30
C ILE A 97 6.20 10.22 11.58
N GLU A 98 6.51 11.27 12.33
CA GLU A 98 7.07 12.50 11.74
C GLU A 98 8.36 12.25 10.97
N SER A 99 9.16 11.31 11.44
CA SER A 99 10.44 11.06 10.78
C SER A 99 10.26 10.55 9.37
N LEU A 100 9.12 9.94 9.06
CA LEU A 100 8.87 9.44 7.72
C LEU A 100 8.67 10.59 6.74
N PHE A 101 8.10 11.69 7.19
CA PHE A 101 7.89 12.85 6.35
C PHE A 101 9.21 13.60 6.12
N ASN A 102 10.10 13.56 7.08
CA ASN A 102 11.37 14.27 6.95
C ASN A 102 12.31 13.64 5.93
N GLU A 103 12.08 12.40 5.58
CA GLU A 103 12.91 11.71 4.60
C GLU A 103 12.58 12.11 3.17
N ASN A 104 11.50 12.80 2.96
CA ASN A 104 11.09 13.25 1.65
C ASN A 104 11.39 14.74 1.49
#